data_064aa32c9a73d66dcfd1edc7d1987cfd
#
_entry.id   064aa32c9a73d66dcfd1edc7d1987cfd
#
_cell.length_a   1.000
_cell.length_b   1.000
_cell.length_c   1.000
_cell.angle_alpha   90.00
_cell.angle_beta   90.00
_cell.angle_gamma   90.00
#
_symmetry.space_group_name_H-M   'P 1'
#
loop_
_entity.id
_entity.type
_entity.pdbx_description
1 polymer ?
#
loop_
_entity_poly.entity_id
_entity_poly.type
_entity_poly.pdbx_seq_one_letter_code
_entity_poly.pdbx_strand_id
1 'polypeptide(L)'
;MKTSIKFKDLIQGEKAVLVGFYASWCGPCKMMPPILKEVASMMGDQEKIFKVIVEKNPKAATDLRIQGVPTLVLFQKGKILWRQSGVVQAQQLAQIINTHLKKVA
;
A
#
# COMPACT_ATOMS: atom_id res chain seq x y z
N MET A 1 10.03 -10.52 13.94
CA MET A 1 10.19 -10.18 13.43
C MET A 1 10.84 -9.70 12.92
N LYS A 2 10.80 -9.82 12.63
CA LYS A 2 11.36 -9.44 12.23
C LYS A 2 11.65 -8.78 11.38
N THR A 3 10.89 -8.85 11.11
CA THR A 3 11.34 -7.54 10.77
C THR A 3 12.67 -7.40 10.11
N SER A 4 13.28 -8.43 9.80
CA SER A 4 14.53 -8.39 9.08
C SER A 4 14.33 -7.98 7.62
N ILE A 5 13.11 -7.99 7.12
CA ILE A 5 12.83 -7.59 5.74
C ILE A 5 12.73 -6.09 5.66
N LYS A 6 13.59 -5.48 4.88
CA LYS A 6 13.59 -4.03 4.70
C LYS A 6 12.47 -3.62 3.76
N PHE A 7 11.92 -2.45 4.01
CA PHE A 7 10.82 -1.94 3.20
C PHE A 7 11.16 -1.92 1.71
N LYS A 8 12.33 -1.43 1.35
CA LYS A 8 12.70 -1.35 -0.07
C LYS A 8 12.82 -2.72 -0.72
N ASP A 9 13.12 -3.76 0.06
CA ASP A 9 13.15 -5.12 -0.48
C ASP A 9 11.74 -5.61 -0.81
N LEU A 10 10.74 -5.20 -0.02
CA LEU A 10 9.37 -5.59 -0.26
C LEU A 10 8.83 -5.06 -1.57
N ILE A 11 9.26 -3.86 -1.96
CA ILE A 11 8.70 -3.20 -3.14
C ILE A 11 9.46 -3.47 -4.43
N GLN A 12 10.55 -4.23 -4.37
CA GLN A 12 11.41 -4.47 -5.53
C GLN A 12 10.93 -5.59 -6.45
N GLY A 13 10.00 -6.43 -5.99
CA GLY A 13 9.55 -7.57 -6.76
C GLY A 13 8.80 -7.20 -8.02
N GLU A 14 8.58 -8.19 -8.89
CA GLU A 14 7.86 -7.98 -10.13
C GLU A 14 6.36 -7.82 -9.92
N LYS A 15 5.82 -8.41 -8.86
CA LYS A 15 4.41 -8.21 -8.54
C LYS A 15 4.20 -6.82 -7.97
N ALA A 16 3.05 -6.25 -8.28
CA ALA A 16 2.67 -4.98 -7.68
C ALA A 16 2.53 -5.15 -6.17
N VAL A 17 2.91 -4.13 -5.43
CA VAL A 17 2.79 -4.11 -3.97
C VAL A 17 2.00 -2.89 -3.56
N LEU A 18 0.87 -3.11 -2.90
CA LEU A 18 0.06 -2.04 -2.36
C LEU A 18 0.41 -1.90 -0.89
N VAL A 19 0.89 -0.72 -0.51
CA VAL A 19 1.29 -0.46 0.88
C VAL A 19 0.35 0.56 1.48
N GLY A 20 -0.26 0.21 2.61
CA GLY A 20 -1.07 1.14 3.38
C GLY A 20 -0.27 1.67 4.54
N PHE A 21 -0.07 2.98 4.57
CA PHE A 21 0.62 3.65 5.67
C PHE A 21 -0.41 4.15 6.67
N TYR A 22 -0.32 3.63 7.89
CA TYR A 22 -1.29 3.91 8.95
C TYR A 22 -0.57 4.42 10.19
N ALA A 23 -1.35 4.99 11.10
CA ALA A 23 -0.86 5.33 12.44
C ALA A 23 -1.77 4.67 13.46
N SER A 24 -1.22 4.32 14.62
CA SER A 24 -2.00 3.66 15.65
C SER A 24 -3.11 4.55 16.22
N TRP A 25 -2.92 5.88 16.14
CA TRP A 25 -3.88 6.86 16.65
C TRP A 25 -4.90 7.32 15.61
N CYS A 26 -4.84 6.79 14.42
CA CYS A 26 -5.64 7.27 13.29
C CYS A 26 -6.99 6.56 13.22
N GLY A 27 -8.08 7.30 13.40
CA GLY A 27 -9.42 6.75 13.29
C GLY A 27 -9.77 6.22 11.91
N PRO A 28 -9.62 7.04 10.85
CA PRO A 28 -9.93 6.59 9.49
C PRO A 28 -9.11 5.39 9.03
N CYS A 29 -7.89 5.23 9.56
CA CYS A 29 -7.06 4.09 9.20
C CYS A 29 -7.72 2.76 9.53
N LYS A 30 -8.60 2.75 10.53
CA LYS A 30 -9.28 1.52 10.95
C LYS A 30 -10.25 1.01 9.90
N MET A 31 -10.63 1.85 8.94
CA MET A 31 -11.51 1.44 7.86
C MET A 31 -10.77 0.69 6.75
N MET A 32 -9.46 0.85 6.68
CA MET A 32 -8.70 0.29 5.58
C MET A 32 -8.51 -1.23 5.62
N PRO A 33 -8.26 -1.87 6.79
CA PRO A 33 -8.05 -3.31 6.78
C PRO A 33 -9.18 -4.10 6.10
N PRO A 34 -10.47 -3.88 6.42
CA PRO A 34 -11.51 -4.61 5.70
C PRO A 34 -11.56 -4.28 4.22
N ILE A 35 -11.27 -3.03 3.85
CA ILE A 35 -11.22 -2.63 2.44
C ILE A 35 -10.10 -3.37 1.72
N LEU A 36 -8.91 -3.42 2.32
CA LEU A 36 -7.78 -4.11 1.71
C LEU A 36 -8.02 -5.61 1.61
N LYS A 37 -8.71 -6.17 2.59
CA LYS A 37 -9.07 -7.58 2.52
C LYS A 37 -9.99 -7.86 1.34
N GLU A 38 -10.93 -6.97 1.12
CA GLU A 38 -11.85 -7.09 -0.01
C GLU A 38 -11.11 -6.97 -1.34
N VAL A 39 -10.17 -6.00 -1.42
CA VAL A 39 -9.36 -5.83 -2.61
C VAL A 39 -8.53 -7.08 -2.88
N ALA A 40 -7.92 -7.66 -1.84
CA ALA A 40 -7.15 -8.88 -2.00
C ALA A 40 -8.01 -10.01 -2.58
N SER A 41 -9.25 -10.10 -2.11
CA SER A 41 -10.18 -11.10 -2.61
C SER A 41 -10.51 -10.88 -4.08
N MET A 42 -10.66 -9.61 -4.49
CA MET A 42 -11.00 -9.27 -5.86
C MET A 42 -9.82 -9.45 -6.84
N MET A 43 -8.62 -9.18 -6.37
CA MET A 43 -7.43 -9.18 -7.23
C MET A 43 -6.69 -10.51 -7.27
N GLY A 44 -6.89 -11.34 -6.28
CA GLY A 44 -6.20 -12.63 -6.21
C GLY A 44 -4.70 -12.45 -6.01
N ASP A 45 -3.91 -13.07 -6.89
CA ASP A 45 -2.44 -13.06 -6.78
C ASP A 45 -1.78 -11.94 -7.54
N GLN A 46 -2.54 -11.00 -8.08
CA GLN A 46 -1.96 -9.97 -8.96
C GLN A 46 -1.12 -8.96 -8.21
N GLU A 47 -1.34 -8.81 -6.92
CA GLU A 47 -0.53 -7.91 -6.11
C GLU A 47 -0.37 -8.45 -4.70
N LYS A 48 0.56 -7.85 -3.97
CA LYS A 48 0.73 -8.10 -2.55
C LYS A 48 0.31 -6.86 -1.78
N ILE A 49 -0.23 -7.04 -0.58
CA ILE A 49 -0.72 -5.93 0.23
C ILE A 49 -0.01 -5.97 1.57
N PHE A 50 0.59 -4.84 1.95
CA PHE A 50 1.29 -4.71 3.22
C PHE A 50 0.79 -3.49 3.97
N LYS A 51 0.87 -3.58 5.30
CA LYS A 51 0.53 -2.49 6.19
C LYS A 51 1.81 -2.01 6.87
N VAL A 52 2.03 -0.70 6.87
CA VAL A 52 3.18 -0.09 7.53
C VAL A 52 2.67 0.93 8.54
N ILE A 53 3.05 0.77 9.79
CA ILE A 53 2.70 1.73 10.84
C ILE A 53 3.79 2.80 10.86
N VAL A 54 3.41 4.06 10.58
CA VAL A 54 4.40 5.12 10.36
C VAL A 54 5.26 5.39 11.60
N GLU A 55 4.68 5.31 12.79
CA GLU A 55 5.44 5.58 14.01
C GLU A 55 6.44 4.47 14.34
N LYS A 56 6.25 3.29 13.76
CA LYS A 56 7.18 2.17 13.93
C LYS A 56 8.17 2.08 12.79
N ASN A 57 7.94 2.84 11.72
CA ASN A 57 8.78 2.83 10.52
C ASN A 57 9.03 4.26 10.06
N PRO A 58 9.61 5.10 10.92
CA PRO A 58 9.72 6.53 10.61
C PRO A 58 10.58 6.81 9.39
N LYS A 59 11.59 5.99 9.14
CA LYS A 59 12.43 6.22 7.98
C LYS A 59 11.66 6.03 6.67
N ALA A 60 10.87 4.96 6.57
CA ALA A 60 10.06 4.73 5.38
C ALA A 60 9.06 5.85 5.18
N ALA A 61 8.42 6.29 6.26
CA ALA A 61 7.45 7.38 6.18
C ALA A 61 8.11 8.68 5.73
N THR A 62 9.28 8.97 6.26
CA THR A 62 10.02 10.18 5.89
C THR A 62 10.48 10.13 4.44
N ASP A 63 11.07 9.00 4.03
CA ASP A 63 11.59 8.85 2.68
C ASP A 63 10.50 9.02 1.63
N LEU A 64 9.28 8.56 1.95
CA LEU A 64 8.15 8.65 1.03
C LEU A 64 7.31 9.90 1.26
N ARG A 65 7.70 10.74 2.19
CA ARG A 65 6.99 11.98 2.52
C ARG A 65 5.53 11.74 2.84
N ILE A 66 5.29 10.76 3.71
CA ILE A 66 3.95 10.45 4.17
C ILE A 66 3.55 11.52 5.18
N GLN A 67 2.60 12.38 4.83
CA GLN A 67 2.17 13.47 5.68
C GLN A 67 0.81 13.23 6.32
N GLY A 68 -0.03 12.46 5.67
CA GLY A 68 -1.33 12.14 6.20
C GLY A 68 -1.54 10.64 6.23
N VAL A 69 -2.45 10.18 7.06
CA VAL A 69 -2.79 8.76 7.13
C VAL A 69 -4.29 8.61 7.11
N PRO A 70 -4.81 7.54 6.50
CA PRO A 70 -4.04 6.55 5.75
C PRO A 70 -3.53 7.11 4.43
N THR A 71 -2.41 6.60 3.96
CA THR A 71 -1.91 6.88 2.62
C THR A 71 -1.63 5.54 1.96
N LEU A 72 -2.13 5.39 0.75
CA LEU A 72 -1.94 4.18 -0.03
C LEU A 72 -0.94 4.45 -1.13
N VAL A 73 0.00 3.55 -1.33
CA VAL A 73 1.02 3.68 -2.36
C VAL A 73 1.13 2.35 -3.10
N LEU A 74 1.05 2.39 -4.41
CA LEU A 74 1.20 1.21 -5.25
C LEU A 74 2.58 1.21 -5.86
N PHE A 75 3.34 0.16 -5.60
CA PHE A 75 4.71 0.00 -6.10
C PHE A 75 4.80 -1.16 -7.08
N GLN A 76 5.74 -1.08 -7.98
CA GLN A 76 6.16 -2.22 -8.78
C GLN A 76 7.59 -2.00 -9.24
N LYS A 77 8.42 -3.01 -9.05
CA LYS A 77 9.84 -2.95 -9.41
C LYS A 77 10.56 -1.76 -8.77
N GLY A 78 10.18 -1.46 -7.54
CA GLY A 78 10.77 -0.36 -6.77
C GLY A 78 10.26 1.02 -7.12
N LYS A 79 9.33 1.13 -8.05
CA LYS A 79 8.81 2.41 -8.50
C LYS A 79 7.39 2.63 -8.01
N ILE A 80 7.06 3.89 -7.72
CA ILE A 80 5.70 4.25 -7.35
C ILE A 80 4.87 4.40 -8.62
N LEU A 81 3.81 3.59 -8.72
CA LEU A 81 2.87 3.69 -9.83
C LEU A 81 1.73 4.63 -9.51
N TRP A 82 1.37 4.74 -8.22
CA TRP A 82 0.22 5.53 -7.81
C TRP A 82 0.28 5.75 -6.30
N ARG A 83 -0.25 6.87 -5.85
CA ARG A 83 -0.39 7.09 -4.41
C ARG A 83 -1.55 8.05 -4.15
N GLN A 84 -2.20 7.88 -3.00
CA GLN A 84 -3.31 8.73 -2.62
C GLN A 84 -3.49 8.67 -1.11
N SER A 85 -3.75 9.81 -0.50
CA SER A 85 -4.07 9.90 0.93
C SER A 85 -5.57 9.81 1.11
N GLY A 86 -6.00 9.30 2.26
CA GLY A 86 -7.40 9.15 2.60
C GLY A 86 -7.92 7.75 2.32
N VAL A 87 -9.15 7.51 2.73
CA VAL A 87 -9.80 6.21 2.54
C VAL A 87 -10.27 6.07 1.10
N VAL A 88 -9.95 4.94 0.48
CA VAL A 88 -10.39 4.61 -0.88
C VAL A 88 -11.20 3.33 -0.80
N GLN A 89 -12.38 3.32 -1.42
CA GLN A 89 -13.25 2.15 -1.38
C GLN A 89 -12.69 1.02 -2.25
N ALA A 90 -13.08 -0.21 -1.90
CA ALA A 90 -12.48 -1.39 -2.51
C ALA A 90 -12.62 -1.45 -4.03
N GLN A 91 -13.82 -1.15 -4.55
CA GLN A 91 -14.04 -1.21 -5.99
C GLN A 91 -13.17 -0.20 -6.74
N GLN A 92 -13.11 1.01 -6.21
CA GLN A 92 -12.30 2.06 -6.82
C GLN A 92 -10.82 1.69 -6.78
N LEU A 93 -10.37 1.16 -5.64
CA LEU A 93 -8.98 0.78 -5.47
C LEU A 93 -8.61 -0.35 -6.42
N ALA A 94 -9.48 -1.36 -6.57
CA ALA A 94 -9.24 -2.44 -7.51
C ALA A 94 -9.12 -1.93 -8.93
N GLN A 95 -9.97 -0.97 -9.34
CA GLN A 95 -9.89 -0.39 -10.67
C GLN A 95 -8.58 0.35 -10.89
N ILE A 96 -8.14 1.09 -9.88
CA ILE A 96 -6.88 1.82 -9.95
C ILE A 96 -5.72 0.85 -10.14
N ILE A 97 -5.70 -0.23 -9.36
CA ILE A 97 -4.64 -1.23 -9.46
C ILE A 97 -4.64 -1.86 -10.84
N ASN A 98 -5.81 -2.29 -11.32
CA ASN A 98 -5.92 -2.89 -12.64
C ASN A 98 -5.43 -1.97 -13.74
N THR A 99 -5.80 -0.69 -13.66
CA THR A 99 -5.39 0.29 -14.66
C THR A 99 -3.87 0.40 -14.74
N HIS A 100 -3.22 0.45 -13.58
CA HIS A 100 -1.77 0.60 -13.55
C HIS A 100 -1.05 -0.68 -13.96
N LEU A 101 -1.60 -1.84 -13.62
CA LEU A 101 -1.00 -3.10 -14.04
C LEU A 101 -1.07 -3.29 -15.55
N LYS A 102 -2.17 -2.87 -16.17
CA LYS A 102 -2.32 -2.99 -17.63
C LYS A 102 -1.33 -2.11 -18.36
N LYS A 103 -0.96 -0.97 -17.79
CA LYS A 103 -0.01 -0.07 -18.44
C LYS A 103 1.40 -0.62 -18.48
N VAL A 104 1.68 -1.60 -17.66
CA VAL A 104 3.00 -2.18 -17.54
C VAL A 104 3.23 -3.29 -18.57
N ALA A 105 2.15 -3.79 -19.15
CA ALA A 105 2.22 -4.90 -20.08
C ALA A 105 2.97 -4.56 -21.39
#